data_f4aa3f4f91ed96a9a2e46030226ec155
#
_entry.id   f4aa3f4f91ed96a9a2e46030226ec155
#
_cell.length_a   1.000
_cell.length_b   1.000
_cell.length_c   1.000
_cell.angle_alpha   90.00
_cell.angle_beta   90.00
_cell.angle_gamma   90.00
#
_symmetry.space_group_name_H-M   'P 1'
#
loop_
_entity.id
_entity.type
_entity.pdbx_description
1 polymer ?
#
loop_
_entity_poly.entity_id
_entity_poly.type
_entity_poly.pdbx_seq_one_letter_code
_entity_poly.pdbx_strand_id
1 'polypeptide(L)'
;MSSTISSAEIQNDWDGGGKPLKASYGKLMMWFFIVSDALTFSGFLVAYGFSRFKNIDSWPIADEVFTHFPFLHGVDAPMYYVALMTFILIFSSVTMVLAVDAGHNNNKNKVAFYMLLTIVGGAVFVGSQAWEWANFIRGEYGAIETKGGQIIQFVDTSNDNKRIALKDFVVSVPKDREQHQGSNGLWYRDEASLPTFTLEEVSNSFLANPALVVRSEKIDEKGKKIILSRQESIEKVSQGVYVVEGANLIRNEYGNRLFADFFFFITGFHGFHVFSGVIINLIIFINVLLGTYEKRGHYEMVEKVGLYWHFVDLVWVFVFTFFYLV
;
A
#
# COMPACT_ATOMS: atom_id res chain seq x y z
N MET A 1 -46.79 52.77 -13.67
CA MET A 1 -46.27 51.99 -12.57
C MET A 1 -44.77 51.80 -12.77
N SER A 2 -43.95 52.65 -12.14
CA SER A 2 -42.47 52.51 -12.19
C SER A 2 -42.05 51.51 -11.14
N SER A 3 -41.58 50.33 -11.59
CA SER A 3 -40.98 49.34 -10.70
C SER A 3 -39.60 49.87 -10.26
N THR A 4 -39.55 50.38 -9.04
CA THR A 4 -38.24 50.63 -8.38
C THR A 4 -37.57 49.30 -8.12
N ILE A 5 -36.66 48.90 -9.01
CA ILE A 5 -35.72 47.81 -8.76
C ILE A 5 -34.87 48.26 -7.58
N SER A 6 -34.86 47.49 -6.51
CA SER A 6 -34.11 47.84 -5.29
C SER A 6 -32.60 47.89 -5.61
N SER A 7 -31.91 48.92 -5.11
CA SER A 7 -30.47 49.07 -5.27
C SER A 7 -29.63 47.89 -4.80
N ALA A 8 -30.20 46.99 -3.99
CA ALA A 8 -29.59 45.72 -3.54
C ALA A 8 -29.53 44.64 -4.65
N GLU A 9 -30.48 44.60 -5.60
CA GLU A 9 -30.44 43.69 -6.73
C GLU A 9 -29.41 44.10 -7.81
N ILE A 10 -29.23 45.41 -7.98
CA ILE A 10 -28.24 45.96 -8.93
C ILE A 10 -26.80 45.69 -8.47
N GLN A 11 -26.58 45.67 -7.17
CA GLN A 11 -25.25 45.43 -6.58
C GLN A 11 -24.79 43.97 -6.79
N ASN A 12 -25.70 42.99 -6.81
CA ASN A 12 -25.38 41.59 -7.03
C ASN A 12 -25.02 41.27 -8.52
N ASP A 13 -25.51 42.01 -9.47
CA ASP A 13 -25.18 41.79 -10.90
C ASP A 13 -23.74 42.20 -11.26
N TRP A 14 -23.15 43.14 -10.52
CA TRP A 14 -21.77 43.59 -10.72
C TRP A 14 -20.74 42.80 -9.87
N ASP A 15 -21.16 42.09 -8.85
CA ASP A 15 -20.32 41.24 -8.00
C ASP A 15 -20.02 39.84 -8.61
N GLY A 16 -20.29 39.65 -9.90
CA GLY A 16 -19.89 38.45 -10.63
C GLY A 16 -20.79 37.24 -10.46
N GLY A 17 -22.06 37.45 -10.11
CA GLY A 17 -23.03 36.38 -9.97
C GLY A 17 -22.98 35.62 -8.62
N GLY A 18 -24.06 34.89 -8.32
CA GLY A 18 -24.18 34.15 -7.08
C GLY A 18 -23.17 33.02 -6.91
N LYS A 19 -22.88 32.62 -5.70
CA LYS A 19 -21.98 31.49 -5.41
C LYS A 19 -22.48 30.23 -6.11
N PRO A 20 -21.68 29.60 -7.02
CA PRO A 20 -22.11 28.42 -7.72
C PRO A 20 -22.41 27.30 -6.70
N LEU A 21 -23.54 26.61 -6.88
CA LEU A 21 -24.01 25.55 -5.96
C LEU A 21 -24.18 25.97 -4.52
N LYS A 22 -24.27 27.30 -4.22
CA LYS A 22 -24.27 27.87 -2.86
C LYS A 22 -23.07 27.50 -1.99
N ALA A 23 -21.98 27.04 -2.60
CA ALA A 23 -20.73 26.64 -1.94
C ALA A 23 -19.67 27.73 -2.04
N SER A 24 -18.72 27.77 -1.10
CA SER A 24 -17.55 28.64 -1.22
C SER A 24 -16.62 28.14 -2.34
N TYR A 25 -15.92 29.06 -3.01
CA TYR A 25 -14.95 28.72 -4.06
C TYR A 25 -13.91 27.69 -3.58
N GLY A 26 -13.47 27.79 -2.34
CA GLY A 26 -12.50 26.82 -1.79
C GLY A 26 -13.06 25.41 -1.66
N LYS A 27 -14.35 25.24 -1.32
CA LYS A 27 -14.99 23.92 -1.33
C LYS A 27 -15.14 23.39 -2.76
N LEU A 28 -15.54 24.26 -3.69
CA LEU A 28 -15.68 23.87 -5.10
C LEU A 28 -14.34 23.41 -5.68
N MET A 29 -13.25 24.15 -5.44
CA MET A 29 -11.91 23.77 -5.88
C MET A 29 -11.44 22.46 -5.24
N MET A 30 -11.75 22.22 -3.97
CA MET A 30 -11.46 20.94 -3.32
C MET A 30 -12.21 19.78 -4.00
N TRP A 31 -13.46 19.97 -4.41
CA TRP A 31 -14.20 18.95 -5.17
C TRP A 31 -13.56 18.66 -6.53
N PHE A 32 -13.14 19.67 -7.28
CA PHE A 32 -12.45 19.46 -8.55
C PHE A 32 -11.11 18.72 -8.35
N PHE A 33 -10.36 19.07 -7.31
CA PHE A 33 -9.14 18.38 -6.95
C PHE A 33 -9.40 16.91 -6.64
N ILE A 34 -10.38 16.60 -5.79
CA ILE A 34 -10.76 15.24 -5.43
C ILE A 34 -11.17 14.44 -6.67
N VAL A 35 -11.97 15.02 -7.57
CA VAL A 35 -12.40 14.34 -8.81
C VAL A 35 -11.21 14.04 -9.72
N SER A 36 -10.27 14.97 -9.87
CA SER A 36 -9.07 14.73 -10.68
C SER A 36 -8.20 13.61 -10.12
N ASP A 37 -8.02 13.58 -8.80
CA ASP A 37 -7.27 12.51 -8.12
C ASP A 37 -8.00 11.17 -8.18
N ALA A 38 -9.32 11.17 -8.01
CA ALA A 38 -10.13 9.97 -8.17
C ALA A 38 -9.98 9.33 -9.56
N LEU A 39 -9.95 10.15 -10.62
CA LEU A 39 -9.69 9.67 -11.98
C LEU A 39 -8.29 9.07 -12.12
N THR A 40 -7.28 9.70 -11.51
CA THR A 40 -5.90 9.22 -11.53
C THR A 40 -5.77 7.86 -10.82
N PHE A 41 -6.30 7.73 -9.61
CA PHE A 41 -6.32 6.45 -8.89
C PHE A 41 -7.12 5.37 -9.61
N SER A 42 -8.25 5.74 -10.20
CA SER A 42 -9.06 4.81 -11.00
C SER A 42 -8.26 4.27 -12.19
N GLY A 43 -7.49 5.13 -12.87
CA GLY A 43 -6.60 4.72 -13.95
C GLY A 43 -5.57 3.68 -13.50
N PHE A 44 -4.95 3.87 -12.33
CA PHE A 44 -3.98 2.92 -11.78
C PHE A 44 -4.63 1.59 -11.39
N LEU A 45 -5.77 1.61 -10.73
CA LEU A 45 -6.49 0.41 -10.33
C LEU A 45 -7.00 -0.38 -11.53
N VAL A 46 -7.45 0.31 -12.59
CA VAL A 46 -7.84 -0.32 -13.86
C VAL A 46 -6.63 -0.98 -14.52
N ALA A 47 -5.48 -0.31 -14.58
CA ALA A 47 -4.25 -0.88 -15.13
C ALA A 47 -3.80 -2.12 -14.35
N TYR A 48 -3.87 -2.07 -13.01
CA TYR A 48 -3.65 -3.23 -12.15
C TYR A 48 -4.61 -4.38 -12.48
N GLY A 49 -5.91 -4.11 -12.54
CA GLY A 49 -6.94 -5.11 -12.83
C GLY A 49 -6.73 -5.79 -14.18
N PHE A 50 -6.42 -5.03 -15.24
CA PHE A 50 -6.08 -5.59 -16.56
C PHE A 50 -4.81 -6.44 -16.51
N SER A 51 -3.77 -5.99 -15.82
CA SER A 51 -2.52 -6.75 -15.70
C SER A 51 -2.73 -8.04 -14.95
N ARG A 52 -3.53 -8.03 -13.88
CA ARG A 52 -3.92 -9.22 -13.13
C ARG A 52 -4.73 -10.19 -13.99
N PHE A 53 -5.76 -9.70 -14.67
CA PHE A 53 -6.62 -10.51 -15.53
C PHE A 53 -5.80 -11.21 -16.63
N LYS A 54 -4.83 -10.51 -17.22
CA LYS A 54 -3.95 -11.07 -18.27
C LYS A 54 -3.02 -12.16 -17.73
N ASN A 55 -2.60 -12.07 -16.47
CA ASN A 55 -1.61 -12.96 -15.85
C ASN A 55 -2.21 -13.73 -14.65
N ILE A 56 -3.50 -14.04 -14.68
CA ILE A 56 -4.21 -14.61 -13.54
C ILE A 56 -3.58 -15.91 -13.03
N ASP A 57 -3.08 -16.74 -13.94
CA ASP A 57 -2.47 -18.04 -13.62
C ASP A 57 -1.15 -17.92 -12.84
N SER A 58 -0.46 -16.78 -12.91
CA SER A 58 0.84 -16.53 -12.26
C SER A 58 0.76 -15.38 -11.23
N TRP A 59 -0.45 -14.86 -10.97
CA TRP A 59 -0.61 -13.76 -10.02
C TRP A 59 -0.43 -14.23 -8.58
N PRO A 60 0.29 -13.47 -7.73
CA PRO A 60 0.46 -13.83 -6.34
C PRO A 60 -0.88 -13.93 -5.59
N ILE A 61 -0.96 -14.86 -4.65
CA ILE A 61 -2.11 -15.02 -3.76
C ILE A 61 -1.89 -14.10 -2.55
N ALA A 62 -2.79 -13.15 -2.33
CA ALA A 62 -2.64 -12.13 -1.29
C ALA A 62 -2.47 -12.73 0.12
N ASP A 63 -3.23 -13.78 0.45
CA ASP A 63 -3.12 -14.52 1.72
C ASP A 63 -1.73 -15.12 1.98
N GLU A 64 -0.98 -15.39 0.93
CA GLU A 64 0.36 -15.95 1.03
C GLU A 64 1.46 -14.89 1.04
N VAL A 65 1.15 -13.67 0.63
CA VAL A 65 2.09 -12.54 0.56
C VAL A 65 2.06 -11.74 1.85
N PHE A 66 0.86 -11.45 2.37
CA PHE A 66 0.66 -10.56 3.52
C PHE A 66 0.35 -11.36 4.79
N THR A 67 1.32 -12.14 5.25
CA THR A 67 1.19 -13.05 6.40
C THR A 67 1.70 -12.45 7.71
N HIS A 68 2.50 -11.38 7.64
CA HIS A 68 3.18 -10.81 8.80
C HIS A 68 2.22 -10.03 9.71
N PHE A 69 2.37 -10.27 11.02
CA PHE A 69 1.70 -9.47 12.05
C PHE A 69 2.73 -8.97 13.08
N PRO A 70 2.71 -7.67 13.45
CA PRO A 70 3.62 -7.15 14.47
C PRO A 70 3.46 -7.92 15.79
N PHE A 71 4.57 -8.24 16.45
CA PHE A 71 4.63 -8.96 17.72
C PHE A 71 4.24 -10.44 17.69
N LEU A 72 3.73 -10.99 16.58
CA LEU A 72 3.41 -12.41 16.42
C LEU A 72 4.40 -13.07 15.46
N HIS A 73 5.63 -13.34 15.95
CA HIS A 73 6.65 -14.00 15.14
C HIS A 73 6.32 -15.49 14.99
N GLY A 74 6.34 -16.00 13.75
CA GLY A 74 6.11 -17.41 13.45
C GLY A 74 4.64 -17.85 13.41
N VAL A 75 3.71 -16.92 13.48
CA VAL A 75 2.28 -17.20 13.28
C VAL A 75 1.85 -16.56 11.95
N ASP A 76 1.42 -17.40 11.01
CA ASP A 76 0.82 -16.92 9.77
C ASP A 76 -0.55 -16.29 10.10
N ALA A 77 -0.64 -14.98 9.96
CA ALA A 77 -1.86 -14.21 10.20
C ALA A 77 -2.27 -13.46 8.93
N PRO A 78 -2.77 -14.19 7.90
CA PRO A 78 -3.04 -13.60 6.59
C PRO A 78 -4.03 -12.45 6.71
N MET A 79 -3.63 -11.30 6.18
CA MET A 79 -4.41 -10.06 6.07
C MET A 79 -4.90 -9.41 7.38
N TYR A 80 -4.70 -10.01 8.56
CA TYR A 80 -5.16 -9.42 9.83
C TYR A 80 -4.54 -8.06 10.09
N TYR A 81 -3.26 -7.89 9.76
CA TYR A 81 -2.59 -6.62 9.96
C TYR A 81 -3.13 -5.51 9.04
N VAL A 82 -3.35 -5.84 7.78
CA VAL A 82 -3.90 -4.89 6.80
C VAL A 82 -5.33 -4.51 7.15
N ALA A 83 -6.13 -5.46 7.62
CA ALA A 83 -7.46 -5.18 8.14
C ALA A 83 -7.40 -4.22 9.35
N LEU A 84 -6.47 -4.46 10.30
CA LEU A 84 -6.29 -3.58 11.46
C LEU A 84 -5.94 -2.15 11.03
N MET A 85 -4.97 -1.96 10.13
CA MET A 85 -4.60 -0.62 9.65
C MET A 85 -5.74 0.06 8.89
N THR A 86 -6.57 -0.71 8.17
CA THR A 86 -7.79 -0.21 7.52
C THR A 86 -8.79 0.30 8.57
N PHE A 87 -9.04 -0.45 9.64
CA PHE A 87 -9.90 0.01 10.73
C PHE A 87 -9.38 1.29 11.41
N ILE A 88 -8.07 1.40 11.61
CA ILE A 88 -7.46 2.63 12.18
C ILE A 88 -7.74 3.83 11.27
N LEU A 89 -7.62 3.67 9.96
CA LEU A 89 -7.87 4.74 9.00
C LEU A 89 -9.36 5.12 8.98
N ILE A 90 -10.28 4.15 8.93
CA ILE A 90 -11.73 4.39 9.01
C ILE A 90 -12.09 5.11 10.33
N PHE A 91 -11.51 4.68 11.46
CA PHE A 91 -11.74 5.35 12.74
C PHE A 91 -11.25 6.80 12.71
N SER A 92 -10.10 7.08 12.10
CA SER A 92 -9.61 8.44 11.93
C SER A 92 -10.52 9.29 11.05
N SER A 93 -11.18 8.68 10.06
CA SER A 93 -12.21 9.33 9.24
C SER A 93 -13.43 9.74 10.09
N VAL A 94 -13.89 8.85 10.97
CA VAL A 94 -14.99 9.17 11.90
C VAL A 94 -14.62 10.32 12.83
N THR A 95 -13.40 10.32 13.39
CA THR A 95 -12.95 11.44 14.24
C THR A 95 -12.89 12.76 13.47
N MET A 96 -12.58 12.72 12.17
CA MET A 96 -12.59 13.92 11.33
C MET A 96 -14.02 14.46 11.12
N VAL A 97 -15.02 13.58 10.91
CA VAL A 97 -16.45 13.98 10.86
C VAL A 97 -16.85 14.70 12.16
N LEU A 98 -16.49 14.12 13.31
CA LEU A 98 -16.78 14.71 14.61
C LEU A 98 -16.07 16.06 14.83
N ALA A 99 -14.87 16.23 14.25
CA ALA A 99 -14.17 17.51 14.26
C ALA A 99 -14.91 18.57 13.44
N VAL A 100 -15.44 18.22 12.29
CA VAL A 100 -16.24 19.11 11.43
C VAL A 100 -17.54 19.50 12.13
N ASP A 101 -18.27 18.53 12.70
CA ASP A 101 -19.50 18.81 13.47
C ASP A 101 -19.23 19.74 14.66
N ALA A 102 -18.18 19.48 15.43
CA ALA A 102 -17.76 20.35 16.51
C ALA A 102 -17.38 21.77 16.03
N GLY A 103 -16.84 21.87 14.81
CA GLY A 103 -16.54 23.15 14.14
C GLY A 103 -17.80 23.93 13.79
N HIS A 104 -18.85 23.27 13.31
CA HIS A 104 -20.15 23.91 13.09
C HIS A 104 -20.78 24.47 14.39
N ASN A 105 -20.53 23.80 15.51
CA ASN A 105 -20.97 24.20 16.82
C ASN A 105 -20.01 25.18 17.51
N ASN A 106 -18.99 25.71 16.82
CA ASN A 106 -17.95 26.61 17.33
C ASN A 106 -17.27 26.13 18.62
N ASN A 107 -17.11 24.82 18.80
CA ASN A 107 -16.51 24.23 20.00
C ASN A 107 -15.04 23.89 19.77
N LYS A 108 -14.15 24.87 19.98
CA LYS A 108 -12.70 24.77 19.78
C LYS A 108 -12.08 23.52 20.43
N ASN A 109 -12.41 23.25 21.69
CA ASN A 109 -11.77 22.16 22.43
C ASN A 109 -12.11 20.79 21.81
N LYS A 110 -13.36 20.59 21.39
CA LYS A 110 -13.76 19.36 20.71
C LYS A 110 -13.13 19.26 19.33
N VAL A 111 -13.07 20.35 18.56
CA VAL A 111 -12.38 20.38 17.26
C VAL A 111 -10.94 19.97 17.43
N ALA A 112 -10.20 20.58 18.37
CA ALA A 112 -8.81 20.25 18.63
C ALA A 112 -8.63 18.79 19.05
N PHE A 113 -9.48 18.28 19.95
CA PHE A 113 -9.39 16.89 20.40
C PHE A 113 -9.60 15.89 19.26
N TYR A 114 -10.65 16.05 18.47
CA TYR A 114 -10.94 15.13 17.36
C TYR A 114 -9.92 15.23 16.22
N MET A 115 -9.44 16.44 15.91
CA MET A 115 -8.35 16.61 14.93
C MET A 115 -7.05 15.93 15.39
N LEU A 116 -6.72 16.00 16.69
CA LEU A 116 -5.56 15.31 17.23
C LEU A 116 -5.69 13.79 17.03
N LEU A 117 -6.86 13.22 17.33
CA LEU A 117 -7.11 11.79 17.10
C LEU A 117 -6.98 11.41 15.62
N THR A 118 -7.48 12.25 14.71
CA THR A 118 -7.33 12.05 13.26
C THR A 118 -5.85 12.05 12.84
N ILE A 119 -5.06 13.01 13.35
CA ILE A 119 -3.62 13.11 13.06
C ILE A 119 -2.89 11.87 13.57
N VAL A 120 -3.16 11.44 14.80
CA VAL A 120 -2.56 10.24 15.40
C VAL A 120 -2.94 9.00 14.58
N GLY A 121 -4.21 8.82 14.23
CA GLY A 121 -4.67 7.69 13.38
C GLY A 121 -3.98 7.66 12.03
N GLY A 122 -3.88 8.82 11.36
CA GLY A 122 -3.16 8.94 10.09
C GLY A 122 -1.66 8.66 10.20
N ALA A 123 -1.01 9.14 11.25
CA ALA A 123 0.41 8.87 11.49
C ALA A 123 0.69 7.39 11.78
N VAL A 124 -0.19 6.74 12.57
CA VAL A 124 -0.11 5.29 12.81
C VAL A 124 -0.29 4.52 11.52
N PHE A 125 -1.24 4.90 10.67
CA PHE A 125 -1.45 4.26 9.37
C PHE A 125 -0.20 4.38 8.47
N VAL A 126 0.39 5.57 8.34
CA VAL A 126 1.62 5.76 7.54
C VAL A 126 2.77 4.91 8.09
N GLY A 127 2.93 4.85 9.41
CA GLY A 127 3.92 3.98 10.06
C GLY A 127 3.68 2.50 9.79
N SER A 128 2.42 2.08 9.82
CA SER A 128 1.99 0.70 9.51
C SER A 128 2.30 0.32 8.06
N GLN A 129 2.02 1.22 7.12
CA GLN A 129 2.34 1.02 5.70
C GLN A 129 3.85 0.93 5.47
N ALA A 130 4.64 1.77 6.13
CA ALA A 130 6.10 1.69 6.05
C ALA A 130 6.64 0.37 6.60
N TRP A 131 6.06 -0.15 7.68
CA TRP A 131 6.42 -1.45 8.25
C TRP A 131 6.04 -2.61 7.30
N GLU A 132 4.86 -2.56 6.69
CA GLU A 132 4.43 -3.55 5.69
C GLU A 132 5.38 -3.56 4.49
N TRP A 133 5.77 -2.39 3.98
CA TRP A 133 6.76 -2.30 2.92
C TRP A 133 8.10 -2.90 3.32
N ALA A 134 8.57 -2.64 4.53
CA ALA A 134 9.84 -3.19 5.00
C ALA A 134 9.82 -4.72 5.01
N ASN A 135 8.71 -5.35 5.39
CA ASN A 135 8.56 -6.80 5.35
C ASN A 135 8.43 -7.32 3.91
N PHE A 136 7.65 -6.66 3.07
CA PHE A 136 7.50 -7.02 1.66
C PHE A 136 8.83 -6.93 0.88
N ILE A 137 9.65 -5.92 1.16
CA ILE A 137 10.98 -5.74 0.55
C ILE A 137 11.95 -6.82 1.04
N ARG A 138 11.93 -7.16 2.33
CA ARG A 138 12.85 -8.17 2.90
C ARG A 138 12.50 -9.59 2.46
N GLY A 139 11.21 -9.89 2.31
CA GLY A 139 10.70 -11.24 2.07
C GLY A 139 10.84 -12.16 3.28
N GLU A 140 10.38 -13.38 3.12
CA GLU A 140 10.39 -14.40 4.19
C GLU A 140 10.95 -15.73 3.71
N TYR A 141 10.53 -16.17 2.53
CA TYR A 141 10.80 -17.52 2.04
C TYR A 141 11.95 -17.59 1.05
N GLY A 142 12.08 -16.57 0.22
CA GLY A 142 12.96 -16.59 -0.92
C GLY A 142 12.48 -17.52 -2.05
N ALA A 143 13.05 -17.32 -3.23
CA ALA A 143 12.65 -18.04 -4.44
C ALA A 143 13.82 -18.13 -5.43
N ILE A 144 13.67 -18.93 -6.47
CA ILE A 144 14.55 -18.93 -7.65
C ILE A 144 13.77 -18.40 -8.86
N GLU A 145 14.37 -17.47 -9.58
CA GLU A 145 13.92 -17.06 -10.90
C GLU A 145 14.56 -17.94 -11.97
N THR A 146 13.76 -18.55 -12.81
CA THR A 146 14.20 -19.40 -13.93
C THR A 146 14.49 -18.57 -15.19
N LYS A 147 15.16 -19.15 -16.19
CA LYS A 147 15.43 -18.52 -17.51
C LYS A 147 14.19 -17.96 -18.20
N GLY A 148 13.02 -18.53 -17.90
CA GLY A 148 11.73 -18.06 -18.43
C GLY A 148 11.09 -16.92 -17.61
N GLY A 149 11.77 -16.39 -16.58
CA GLY A 149 11.22 -15.38 -15.67
C GLY A 149 10.19 -15.92 -14.68
N GLN A 150 10.03 -17.24 -14.59
CA GLN A 150 9.12 -17.89 -13.66
C GLN A 150 9.74 -17.95 -12.26
N ILE A 151 8.93 -17.68 -11.26
CA ILE A 151 9.33 -17.76 -9.86
C ILE A 151 8.96 -19.15 -9.31
N ILE A 152 9.93 -19.82 -8.70
CA ILE A 152 9.74 -21.12 -8.05
C ILE A 152 10.11 -21.03 -6.57
N GLN A 153 9.28 -21.61 -5.72
CA GLN A 153 9.45 -21.61 -4.26
C GLN A 153 9.56 -23.06 -3.76
N PHE A 154 10.16 -23.24 -2.58
CA PHE A 154 10.41 -24.54 -2.00
C PHE A 154 9.33 -24.95 -1.01
N VAL A 155 9.04 -26.25 -0.99
CA VAL A 155 8.01 -26.88 -0.18
C VAL A 155 8.56 -28.18 0.40
N ASP A 156 8.26 -28.44 1.69
CA ASP A 156 8.63 -29.66 2.36
C ASP A 156 7.47 -30.67 2.30
N THR A 157 7.67 -31.80 1.63
CA THR A 157 6.68 -32.87 1.55
C THR A 157 6.51 -33.62 2.86
N SER A 158 7.49 -33.57 3.76
CA SER A 158 7.42 -34.21 5.07
C SER A 158 6.53 -33.43 6.04
N ASN A 159 6.26 -32.16 5.76
CA ASN A 159 5.49 -31.25 6.61
C ASN A 159 4.25 -30.70 5.89
N ASP A 160 3.40 -31.60 5.42
CA ASP A 160 2.11 -31.29 4.77
C ASP A 160 2.21 -30.27 3.62
N ASN A 161 3.28 -30.38 2.82
CA ASN A 161 3.56 -29.46 1.72
C ASN A 161 3.64 -27.99 2.16
N LYS A 162 4.13 -27.70 3.34
CA LYS A 162 4.33 -26.34 3.84
C LYS A 162 5.51 -25.68 3.13
N ARG A 163 5.39 -24.37 2.86
CA ARG A 163 6.51 -23.57 2.37
C ARG A 163 7.68 -23.63 3.34
N ILE A 164 8.89 -23.73 2.81
CA ILE A 164 10.13 -23.66 3.58
C ILE A 164 10.98 -22.49 3.07
N ALA A 165 11.53 -21.72 3.98
CA ALA A 165 12.38 -20.60 3.63
C ALA A 165 13.80 -21.08 3.25
N LEU A 166 14.48 -20.35 2.37
CA LEU A 166 15.86 -20.67 1.99
C LEU A 166 16.78 -20.78 3.20
N LYS A 167 16.64 -19.87 4.15
CA LYS A 167 17.42 -19.86 5.41
C LYS A 167 17.29 -21.12 6.27
N ASP A 168 16.22 -21.90 6.09
CA ASP A 168 15.93 -23.07 6.93
C ASP A 168 16.56 -24.36 6.37
N PHE A 169 16.92 -24.40 5.09
CA PHE A 169 17.50 -25.60 4.49
C PHE A 169 18.82 -25.35 3.73
N VAL A 170 19.15 -24.11 3.37
CA VAL A 170 20.36 -23.81 2.62
C VAL A 170 21.54 -23.72 3.55
N VAL A 171 22.58 -24.51 3.25
CA VAL A 171 23.87 -24.43 3.92
C VAL A 171 24.72 -23.40 3.22
N SER A 172 24.89 -22.24 3.85
CA SER A 172 25.75 -21.17 3.36
C SER A 172 27.21 -21.57 3.52
N VAL A 173 27.99 -21.45 2.44
CA VAL A 173 29.44 -21.56 2.50
C VAL A 173 30.02 -20.17 2.76
N PRO A 174 30.74 -19.94 3.87
CA PRO A 174 31.36 -18.65 4.15
C PRO A 174 32.37 -18.35 3.05
N LYS A 175 32.04 -17.47 2.14
CA LYS A 175 32.96 -16.83 1.22
C LYS A 175 32.99 -15.35 1.60
N ASP A 176 34.16 -14.72 1.54
CA ASP A 176 34.28 -13.26 1.60
C ASP A 176 33.55 -12.66 0.39
N ARG A 177 32.24 -12.48 0.56
CA ARG A 177 31.42 -11.77 -0.42
C ARG A 177 31.65 -10.29 -0.18
N GLU A 178 32.41 -9.64 -1.04
CA GLU A 178 32.45 -8.19 -1.09
C GLU A 178 31.04 -7.72 -1.49
N GLN A 179 30.28 -7.27 -0.50
CA GLN A 179 29.10 -6.45 -0.75
C GLN A 179 29.64 -5.12 -1.29
N HIS A 180 29.65 -4.97 -2.59
CA HIS A 180 29.73 -3.65 -3.18
C HIS A 180 28.44 -2.91 -2.82
N GLN A 181 28.45 -2.28 -1.65
CA GLN A 181 27.46 -1.26 -1.33
C GLN A 181 27.61 -0.17 -2.39
N GLY A 182 26.78 -0.24 -3.41
CA GLY A 182 26.66 0.83 -4.38
C GLY A 182 26.32 2.11 -3.63
N SER A 183 27.32 2.97 -3.46
CA SER A 183 27.26 4.19 -2.65
C SER A 183 26.29 5.26 -3.16
N ASN A 184 25.50 4.96 -4.18
CA ASN A 184 24.69 5.94 -4.89
C ASN A 184 23.23 5.58 -4.71
N GLY A 185 22.65 5.93 -3.59
CA GLY A 185 21.23 5.82 -3.25
C GLY A 185 20.23 6.37 -4.27
N LEU A 186 20.52 6.23 -5.54
CA LEU A 186 19.62 6.51 -6.63
C LEU A 186 19.03 5.19 -7.14
N TRP A 187 17.76 5.16 -7.22
CA TRP A 187 16.73 4.20 -7.55
C TRP A 187 16.92 3.40 -8.86
N TYR A 188 18.03 3.54 -9.55
CA TYR A 188 18.28 3.09 -10.92
C TYR A 188 19.41 2.07 -11.08
N ARG A 189 20.00 1.58 -10.01
CA ARG A 189 21.00 0.55 -10.13
C ARG A 189 20.47 -0.83 -9.81
N ASP A 190 20.87 -1.80 -10.61
CA ASP A 190 20.62 -3.23 -10.50
C ASP A 190 21.19 -3.88 -9.23
N GLU A 191 21.82 -3.11 -8.39
CA GLU A 191 22.35 -3.54 -7.11
C GLU A 191 21.29 -3.44 -6.01
N ALA A 192 20.23 -4.21 -6.18
CA ALA A 192 19.49 -4.71 -5.04
C ALA A 192 20.49 -5.43 -4.10
N SER A 193 20.26 -5.36 -2.81
CA SER A 193 21.02 -6.15 -1.83
C SER A 193 21.29 -7.54 -2.41
N LEU A 194 22.58 -7.94 -2.45
CA LEU A 194 22.93 -9.28 -2.91
C LEU A 194 22.12 -10.30 -2.12
N PRO A 195 21.53 -11.30 -2.78
CA PRO A 195 20.81 -12.34 -2.08
C PRO A 195 21.74 -13.02 -1.07
N THR A 196 21.20 -13.40 0.07
CA THR A 196 21.96 -14.03 1.16
C THR A 196 22.64 -15.31 0.69
N PHE A 197 22.02 -16.03 -0.25
CA PHE A 197 22.51 -17.30 -0.79
C PHE A 197 22.80 -17.20 -2.29
N THR A 198 23.80 -17.97 -2.73
CA THR A 198 24.06 -18.16 -4.17
C THR A 198 23.13 -19.22 -4.76
N LEU A 199 22.91 -19.17 -6.06
CA LEU A 199 22.15 -20.19 -6.77
C LEU A 199 22.74 -21.59 -6.59
N GLU A 200 24.08 -21.69 -6.56
CA GLU A 200 24.79 -22.95 -6.37
C GLU A 200 24.54 -23.53 -4.97
N GLU A 201 24.60 -22.70 -3.91
CA GLU A 201 24.31 -23.11 -2.53
C GLU A 201 22.86 -23.63 -2.41
N VAL A 202 21.90 -22.90 -2.99
CA VAL A 202 20.48 -23.29 -2.97
C VAL A 202 20.28 -24.60 -3.73
N SER A 203 20.85 -24.73 -4.93
CA SER A 203 20.73 -25.94 -5.75
C SER A 203 21.34 -27.16 -5.09
N ASN A 204 22.54 -27.03 -4.52
CA ASN A 204 23.21 -28.13 -3.83
C ASN A 204 22.45 -28.56 -2.57
N SER A 205 21.99 -27.62 -1.77
CA SER A 205 21.21 -27.90 -0.57
C SER A 205 19.84 -28.54 -0.92
N PHE A 206 19.21 -28.11 -2.01
CA PHE A 206 17.99 -28.72 -2.52
C PHE A 206 18.22 -30.16 -2.96
N LEU A 207 19.30 -30.44 -3.71
CA LEU A 207 19.62 -31.80 -4.17
C LEU A 207 19.93 -32.73 -2.99
N ALA A 208 20.59 -32.24 -1.95
CA ALA A 208 20.92 -32.99 -0.75
C ALA A 208 19.67 -33.37 0.06
N ASN A 209 18.54 -32.67 -0.07
CA ASN A 209 17.32 -32.89 0.66
C ASN A 209 16.21 -33.49 -0.22
N PRO A 210 16.03 -34.82 -0.25
CA PRO A 210 15.05 -35.47 -1.13
C PRO A 210 13.58 -35.18 -0.76
N ALA A 211 13.31 -34.72 0.46
CA ALA A 211 11.96 -34.34 0.91
C ALA A 211 11.48 -33.00 0.34
N LEU A 212 12.40 -32.19 -0.23
CA LEU A 212 12.05 -30.89 -0.79
C LEU A 212 11.57 -31.06 -2.23
N VAL A 213 10.50 -30.35 -2.55
CA VAL A 213 9.99 -30.17 -3.91
C VAL A 213 9.77 -28.70 -4.19
N VAL A 214 9.51 -28.36 -5.43
CA VAL A 214 9.27 -26.99 -5.86
C VAL A 214 7.79 -26.80 -6.18
N ARG A 215 7.26 -25.66 -5.80
CA ARG A 215 5.98 -25.16 -6.30
C ARG A 215 6.21 -24.07 -7.34
N SER A 216 5.43 -24.13 -8.41
CA SER A 216 5.47 -23.11 -9.46
C SER A 216 4.63 -21.88 -9.06
N GLU A 217 4.83 -20.77 -9.77
CA GLU A 217 3.95 -19.61 -9.64
C GLU A 217 2.52 -19.86 -10.14
N LYS A 218 2.33 -20.90 -11.01
CA LYS A 218 1.03 -21.21 -11.60
C LYS A 218 0.04 -21.73 -10.57
N ILE A 219 -1.20 -21.32 -10.74
CA ILE A 219 -2.33 -21.66 -9.88
C ILE A 219 -3.17 -22.75 -10.55
N ASP A 220 -3.65 -23.72 -9.78
CA ASP A 220 -4.58 -24.75 -10.24
C ASP A 220 -6.04 -24.25 -10.27
N GLU A 221 -6.96 -25.06 -10.73
CA GLU A 221 -8.41 -24.75 -10.76
C GLU A 221 -9.01 -24.48 -9.37
N LYS A 222 -8.33 -24.87 -8.31
CA LYS A 222 -8.74 -24.66 -6.90
C LYS A 222 -8.12 -23.42 -6.28
N GLY A 223 -7.40 -22.61 -7.06
CA GLY A 223 -6.74 -21.40 -6.58
C GLY A 223 -5.45 -21.65 -5.76
N LYS A 224 -4.86 -22.86 -5.83
CA LYS A 224 -3.62 -23.20 -5.13
C LYS A 224 -2.47 -23.30 -6.10
N LYS A 225 -1.27 -22.93 -5.65
CA LYS A 225 -0.06 -23.06 -6.48
C LYS A 225 0.29 -24.53 -6.73
N ILE A 226 0.64 -24.84 -7.96
CA ILE A 226 0.94 -26.21 -8.42
C ILE A 226 2.28 -26.67 -7.85
N ILE A 227 2.26 -27.79 -7.12
CA ILE A 227 3.45 -28.45 -6.60
C ILE A 227 3.93 -29.47 -7.65
N LEU A 228 5.20 -29.38 -8.01
CA LEU A 228 5.82 -30.25 -9.00
C LEU A 228 6.33 -31.55 -8.38
N SER A 229 6.42 -32.61 -9.18
CA SER A 229 7.10 -33.83 -8.77
C SER A 229 8.58 -33.58 -8.50
N ARG A 230 9.26 -34.46 -7.76
CA ARG A 230 10.70 -34.32 -7.46
C ARG A 230 11.55 -34.21 -8.73
N GLN A 231 11.23 -35.00 -9.76
CA GLN A 231 11.98 -34.98 -11.00
C GLN A 231 11.81 -33.67 -11.77
N GLU A 232 10.58 -33.18 -11.89
CA GLU A 232 10.30 -31.87 -12.49
C GLU A 232 10.91 -30.72 -11.69
N SER A 233 10.92 -30.87 -10.36
CA SER A 233 11.54 -29.90 -9.46
C SER A 233 13.04 -29.77 -9.70
N ILE A 234 13.76 -30.88 -9.89
CA ILE A 234 15.19 -30.89 -10.21
C ILE A 234 15.43 -30.19 -11.56
N GLU A 235 14.62 -30.51 -12.57
CA GLU A 235 14.71 -29.87 -13.87
C GLU A 235 14.48 -28.35 -13.78
N LYS A 236 13.46 -27.92 -13.06
CA LYS A 236 13.16 -26.50 -12.88
C LYS A 236 14.26 -25.76 -12.11
N VAL A 237 14.80 -26.33 -11.05
CA VAL A 237 15.92 -25.73 -10.29
C VAL A 237 17.16 -25.61 -11.16
N SER A 238 17.44 -26.59 -12.05
CA SER A 238 18.57 -26.52 -12.99
C SER A 238 18.45 -25.39 -14.03
N GLN A 239 17.22 -24.90 -14.28
CA GLN A 239 16.93 -23.77 -15.15
C GLN A 239 17.02 -22.42 -14.41
N GLY A 240 17.34 -22.43 -13.12
CA GLY A 240 17.47 -21.24 -12.30
C GLY A 240 18.55 -20.30 -12.82
N VAL A 241 18.32 -18.99 -12.65
CA VAL A 241 19.27 -17.93 -13.02
C VAL A 241 19.63 -17.06 -11.84
N TYR A 242 18.65 -16.73 -11.00
CA TYR A 242 18.82 -15.84 -9.86
C TYR A 242 18.13 -16.39 -8.63
N VAL A 243 18.73 -16.17 -7.47
CA VAL A 243 18.05 -16.28 -6.18
C VAL A 243 17.39 -14.93 -5.89
N VAL A 244 16.12 -14.95 -5.51
CA VAL A 244 15.32 -13.76 -5.23
C VAL A 244 14.84 -13.84 -3.79
N GLU A 245 15.16 -12.82 -3.00
CA GLU A 245 14.69 -12.66 -1.62
C GLU A 245 13.92 -11.35 -1.53
N GLY A 246 12.68 -11.43 -1.07
CA GLY A 246 11.78 -10.28 -0.97
C GLY A 246 11.37 -9.69 -2.33
N ALA A 247 11.20 -8.38 -2.36
CA ALA A 247 10.77 -7.66 -3.56
C ALA A 247 11.56 -6.36 -3.76
N ASN A 248 11.87 -6.08 -5.02
CA ASN A 248 12.34 -4.80 -5.50
C ASN A 248 11.62 -4.42 -6.81
N LEU A 249 12.01 -3.33 -7.46
CA LEU A 249 11.41 -2.88 -8.72
C LEU A 249 11.73 -3.80 -9.94
N ILE A 250 12.63 -4.77 -9.79
CA ILE A 250 13.06 -5.66 -10.88
C ILE A 250 12.54 -7.08 -10.67
N ARG A 251 12.55 -7.58 -9.44
CA ARG A 251 12.23 -8.97 -9.08
C ARG A 251 11.47 -9.03 -7.76
N ASN A 252 10.67 -10.08 -7.59
CA ASN A 252 10.07 -10.41 -6.31
C ASN A 252 9.94 -11.93 -6.14
N GLU A 253 9.92 -12.39 -4.90
CA GLU A 253 9.78 -13.81 -4.56
C GLU A 253 8.34 -14.32 -4.63
N TYR A 254 7.36 -13.43 -4.81
CA TYR A 254 5.94 -13.78 -4.64
C TYR A 254 5.31 -14.34 -5.91
N GLY A 255 5.77 -13.93 -7.09
CA GLY A 255 5.24 -14.38 -8.39
C GLY A 255 5.45 -13.34 -9.50
N ASN A 256 4.41 -13.03 -10.24
CA ASN A 256 4.51 -12.10 -11.37
C ASN A 256 5.10 -10.75 -10.95
N ARG A 257 6.09 -10.28 -11.71
CA ARG A 257 6.82 -9.04 -11.44
C ARG A 257 5.91 -7.82 -11.29
N LEU A 258 4.90 -7.69 -12.15
CA LEU A 258 4.00 -6.55 -12.16
C LEU A 258 3.23 -6.37 -10.85
N PHE A 259 3.03 -7.43 -10.07
CA PHE A 259 2.38 -7.34 -8.77
C PHE A 259 3.14 -6.41 -7.82
N ALA A 260 4.45 -6.62 -7.66
CA ALA A 260 5.28 -5.79 -6.79
C ALA A 260 5.39 -4.35 -7.31
N ASP A 261 5.53 -4.17 -8.63
CA ASP A 261 5.61 -2.83 -9.25
C ASP A 261 4.34 -2.03 -8.96
N PHE A 262 3.16 -2.62 -9.19
CA PHE A 262 1.88 -1.98 -8.88
C PHE A 262 1.68 -1.76 -7.39
N PHE A 263 2.07 -2.72 -6.56
CA PHE A 263 1.98 -2.60 -5.12
C PHE A 263 2.76 -1.38 -4.61
N PHE A 264 4.04 -1.26 -4.96
CA PHE A 264 4.86 -0.11 -4.58
C PHE A 264 4.31 1.20 -5.13
N PHE A 265 3.90 1.22 -6.39
CA PHE A 265 3.45 2.44 -7.02
C PHE A 265 2.11 2.93 -6.44
N ILE A 266 1.09 2.07 -6.38
CA ILE A 266 -0.26 2.48 -5.95
C ILE A 266 -0.30 2.76 -4.45
N THR A 267 0.28 1.87 -3.62
CA THR A 267 0.31 2.09 -2.17
C THR A 267 1.24 3.22 -1.78
N GLY A 268 2.32 3.46 -2.53
CA GLY A 268 3.22 4.59 -2.33
C GLY A 268 2.59 5.92 -2.70
N PHE A 269 1.90 5.98 -3.83
CA PHE A 269 1.16 7.16 -4.25
C PHE A 269 0.03 7.49 -3.26
N HIS A 270 -0.70 6.48 -2.79
CA HIS A 270 -1.68 6.63 -1.72
C HIS A 270 -1.03 7.07 -0.41
N GLY A 271 0.07 6.43 0.00
CA GLY A 271 0.80 6.78 1.22
C GLY A 271 1.31 8.22 1.21
N PHE A 272 1.73 8.73 0.05
CA PHE A 272 2.08 10.14 -0.10
C PHE A 272 0.87 11.07 0.15
N HIS A 273 -0.33 10.70 -0.34
CA HIS A 273 -1.56 11.44 -0.09
C HIS A 273 -1.96 11.43 1.39
N VAL A 274 -1.87 10.27 2.05
CA VAL A 274 -2.11 10.18 3.50
C VAL A 274 -1.13 11.05 4.28
N PHE A 275 0.17 10.95 3.96
CA PHE A 275 1.21 11.73 4.62
C PHE A 275 1.00 13.24 4.44
N SER A 276 0.71 13.69 3.21
CA SER A 276 0.38 15.10 2.96
C SER A 276 -0.87 15.54 3.71
N GLY A 277 -1.89 14.67 3.79
CA GLY A 277 -3.09 14.88 4.57
C GLY A 277 -2.81 15.04 6.06
N VAL A 278 -1.92 14.24 6.64
CA VAL A 278 -1.47 14.38 8.03
C VAL A 278 -0.81 15.73 8.24
N ILE A 279 0.07 16.17 7.34
CA ILE A 279 0.73 17.49 7.44
C ILE A 279 -0.28 18.62 7.36
N ILE A 280 -1.22 18.56 6.41
CA ILE A 280 -2.26 19.60 6.27
C ILE A 280 -3.15 19.64 7.51
N ASN A 281 -3.56 18.48 8.05
CA ASN A 281 -4.32 18.38 9.29
C ASN A 281 -3.54 18.98 10.47
N LEU A 282 -2.23 18.75 10.56
CA LEU A 282 -1.37 19.32 11.62
C LEU A 282 -1.31 20.85 11.52
N ILE A 283 -1.16 21.40 10.32
CA ILE A 283 -1.15 22.86 10.10
C ILE A 283 -2.48 23.48 10.55
N ILE A 284 -3.60 22.85 10.19
CA ILE A 284 -4.94 23.34 10.55
C ILE A 284 -5.19 23.18 12.05
N PHE A 285 -4.76 22.08 12.66
CA PHE A 285 -4.82 21.85 14.10
C PHE A 285 -4.07 22.93 14.89
N ILE A 286 -2.86 23.31 14.46
CA ILE A 286 -2.11 24.40 15.08
C ILE A 286 -2.90 25.72 14.99
N ASN A 287 -3.52 26.01 13.85
CA ASN A 287 -4.37 27.20 13.68
C ASN A 287 -5.64 27.17 14.57
N VAL A 288 -6.21 25.99 14.82
CA VAL A 288 -7.31 25.80 15.77
C VAL A 288 -6.82 26.16 17.19
N LEU A 289 -5.66 25.65 17.62
CA LEU A 289 -5.08 25.92 18.93
C LEU A 289 -4.79 27.42 19.12
N LEU A 290 -4.30 28.10 18.10
CA LEU A 290 -4.03 29.55 18.10
C LEU A 290 -5.32 30.42 18.11
N GLY A 291 -6.51 29.80 17.98
CA GLY A 291 -7.78 30.50 17.93
C GLY A 291 -8.02 31.32 16.66
N THR A 292 -7.31 30.99 15.57
CA THR A 292 -7.43 31.70 14.29
C THR A 292 -8.85 31.59 13.73
N TYR A 293 -9.50 30.43 13.85
CA TYR A 293 -10.82 30.18 13.31
C TYR A 293 -11.93 30.75 14.21
N GLU A 294 -11.71 30.83 15.54
CA GLU A 294 -12.60 31.55 16.47
C GLU A 294 -12.69 33.03 16.09
N LYS A 295 -11.53 33.66 15.82
CA LYS A 295 -11.47 35.06 15.38
C LYS A 295 -12.14 35.30 14.04
N ARG A 296 -12.14 34.30 13.15
CA ARG A 296 -12.82 34.33 11.83
C ARG A 296 -14.32 34.05 11.94
N GLY A 297 -14.78 33.45 13.04
CA GLY A 297 -16.18 33.09 13.26
C GLY A 297 -16.64 31.84 12.49
N HIS A 298 -15.73 31.09 11.83
CA HIS A 298 -16.08 29.89 11.10
C HIS A 298 -14.88 28.91 10.96
N TYR A 299 -15.17 27.60 10.94
CA TYR A 299 -14.20 26.51 10.82
C TYR A 299 -14.18 25.87 9.42
N GLU A 300 -14.43 26.65 8.37
CA GLU A 300 -14.54 26.15 6.99
C GLU A 300 -13.27 25.40 6.51
N MET A 301 -12.09 25.77 7.03
CA MET A 301 -10.85 25.07 6.69
C MET A 301 -10.80 23.63 7.24
N VAL A 302 -11.40 23.39 8.41
CA VAL A 302 -11.52 22.03 8.98
C VAL A 302 -12.41 21.17 8.09
N GLU A 303 -13.49 21.74 7.58
CA GLU A 303 -14.38 21.06 6.63
C GLU A 303 -13.68 20.73 5.30
N LYS A 304 -12.91 21.67 4.75
CA LYS A 304 -12.16 21.46 3.51
C LYS A 304 -11.12 20.35 3.64
N VAL A 305 -10.37 20.32 4.72
CA VAL A 305 -9.39 19.24 4.93
C VAL A 305 -10.08 17.93 5.29
N GLY A 306 -11.26 17.97 5.89
CA GLY A 306 -12.11 16.82 6.12
C GLY A 306 -12.53 16.14 4.81
N LEU A 307 -12.94 16.91 3.82
CA LEU A 307 -13.26 16.38 2.48
C LEU A 307 -12.06 15.67 1.85
N TYR A 308 -10.87 16.26 1.94
CA TYR A 308 -9.65 15.62 1.45
C TYR A 308 -9.34 14.32 2.20
N TRP A 309 -9.45 14.33 3.54
CA TRP A 309 -9.18 13.16 4.38
C TRP A 309 -10.10 11.98 4.08
N HIS A 310 -11.40 12.24 3.94
CA HIS A 310 -12.38 11.22 3.57
C HIS A 310 -12.14 10.65 2.17
N PHE A 311 -11.69 11.48 1.24
CA PHE A 311 -11.33 11.00 -0.10
C PHE A 311 -10.13 10.03 -0.03
N VAL A 312 -9.08 10.39 0.70
CA VAL A 312 -7.89 9.53 0.87
C VAL A 312 -8.25 8.21 1.54
N ASP A 313 -9.11 8.23 2.56
CA ASP A 313 -9.64 7.04 3.21
C ASP A 313 -10.46 6.16 2.25
N LEU A 314 -11.33 6.77 1.46
CA LEU A 314 -12.11 6.06 0.44
C LEU A 314 -11.21 5.38 -0.60
N VAL A 315 -10.17 6.04 -1.07
CA VAL A 315 -9.19 5.46 -2.00
C VAL A 315 -8.53 4.22 -1.38
N TRP A 316 -8.18 4.26 -0.08
CA TRP A 316 -7.62 3.11 0.61
C TRP A 316 -8.55 1.89 0.58
N VAL A 317 -9.86 2.07 0.77
CA VAL A 317 -10.83 0.98 0.69
C VAL A 317 -10.76 0.28 -0.67
N PHE A 318 -10.63 1.03 -1.76
CA PHE A 318 -10.43 0.44 -3.09
C PHE A 318 -9.07 -0.26 -3.22
N VAL A 319 -7.99 0.37 -2.77
CA VAL A 319 -6.65 -0.26 -2.77
C VAL A 319 -6.68 -1.56 -1.97
N PHE A 320 -7.25 -1.55 -0.78
CA PHE A 320 -7.42 -2.74 0.06
C PHE A 320 -8.20 -3.84 -0.68
N THR A 321 -9.32 -3.49 -1.29
CA THR A 321 -10.14 -4.46 -2.03
C THR A 321 -9.36 -5.10 -3.18
N PHE A 322 -8.65 -4.31 -3.99
CA PHE A 322 -7.99 -4.80 -5.19
C PHE A 322 -6.72 -5.62 -4.92
N PHE A 323 -5.93 -5.25 -3.90
CA PHE A 323 -4.66 -5.93 -3.60
C PHE A 323 -4.80 -7.08 -2.62
N TYR A 324 -5.76 -7.01 -1.71
CA TYR A 324 -5.82 -7.94 -0.58
C TYR A 324 -7.06 -8.85 -0.60
N LEU A 325 -8.20 -8.42 -1.15
CA LEU A 325 -9.42 -9.22 -1.13
C LEU A 325 -9.77 -9.88 -2.47
N VAL A 326 -9.30 -9.37 -3.56
CA VAL A 326 -9.53 -9.89 -4.90
C VAL A 326 -8.22 -10.45 -5.42
#